data_5c99a5e51091fbf7a1f0fe033c36aa46
#
_entry.id   5c99a5e51091fbf7a1f0fe033c36aa46
#
_cell.length_a   1.000
_cell.length_b   1.000
_cell.length_c   1.000
_cell.angle_alpha   90.00
_cell.angle_beta   90.00
_cell.angle_gamma   90.00
#
_symmetry.space_group_name_H-M   'P 1'
#
loop_
_entity.id
_entity.type
_entity.pdbx_description
1 polymer ?
#
loop_
_entity_poly.entity_id
_entity_poly.type
_entity_poly.pdbx_seq_one_letter_code
_entity_poly.pdbx_strand_id
1 'polypeptide(L)'
;MKTMGRYEIVGRLGRGGMSTVYKAKAPVTGRIVALKVLDPRDELFVHLTGEERLRQIFLEEARIMGEISHPHVAKVLDCVEDKGLPFIVLEYFAHSLGGFIGESYRVEQPSRAISAARTCFYILQALKGLERLHFSGIIHRDIKPFNLMITNDDRIKIIDFGLSRIRGEEKMKIPGLQVGSPFYAAPEQEARPETADERADIYSLGVLTYRMLTGHLPDRVTGRLQPPSSYRPDLNWAWDELIMKSMAMKPAERFSSARQMRRVFEEVYADWAKESTTGCLFEEAPSGQEKFLSVRREPQRIMYKDAHQSLLLDHLMRPARYREQHLEVLDSSHVRDHTTGLIWQTRGSEYTLDWIQAGNYVASLNRQRWLGRQNWRLPTIEELLTILQPPTVTRDFCLHSAFPRDIHWLWSSDWCTKKQAWMVDIIECFVEKLDKDGAASVCAVS
;
A
#
# COMPACT_ATOMS: atom_id res chain seq x y z
N MET A 1 25.02 -8.45 17.49
CA MET A 1 23.86 -7.74 16.93
C MET A 1 24.17 -6.26 16.88
N LYS A 2 23.77 -5.54 15.84
CA LYS A 2 24.00 -4.09 15.76
C LYS A 2 22.84 -3.39 16.48
N THR A 3 23.12 -2.56 17.48
CA THR A 3 22.10 -1.81 18.22
C THR A 3 22.25 -0.32 17.96
N MET A 4 21.16 0.43 18.18
CA MET A 4 21.12 1.88 18.21
C MET A 4 20.35 2.30 19.45
N GLY A 5 21.04 2.92 20.40
CA GLY A 5 20.54 3.04 21.76
C GLY A 5 20.10 1.68 22.29
N ARG A 6 18.87 1.59 22.74
CA ARG A 6 18.28 0.34 23.28
C ARG A 6 17.60 -0.57 22.21
N TYR A 7 17.59 -0.18 20.93
CA TYR A 7 16.88 -0.89 19.86
C TYR A 7 17.82 -1.82 19.09
N GLU A 8 17.37 -3.05 18.82
CA GLU A 8 18.11 -4.02 18.01
C GLU A 8 17.79 -3.80 16.52
N ILE A 9 18.81 -3.51 15.69
CA ILE A 9 18.66 -3.31 14.26
C ILE A 9 18.44 -4.64 13.55
N VAL A 10 17.27 -4.79 12.94
CA VAL A 10 16.88 -5.96 12.14
C VAL A 10 17.27 -5.80 10.67
N GLY A 11 17.16 -4.58 10.13
CA GLY A 11 17.49 -4.31 8.73
C GLY A 11 17.34 -2.84 8.38
N ARG A 12 17.70 -2.50 7.13
CA ARG A 12 17.47 -1.15 6.58
C ARG A 12 16.19 -1.19 5.74
N LEU A 13 15.29 -0.22 5.97
CA LEU A 13 14.04 -0.05 5.22
C LEU A 13 14.21 0.86 4.02
N GLY A 14 14.90 1.99 4.22
CA GLY A 14 15.11 2.97 3.17
C GLY A 14 16.27 3.90 3.49
N ARG A 15 16.63 4.73 2.51
CA ARG A 15 17.64 5.76 2.66
C ARG A 15 17.28 6.96 1.80
N GLY A 16 17.16 8.12 2.43
CA GLY A 16 16.93 9.42 1.78
C GLY A 16 18.20 10.28 1.75
N GLY A 17 18.08 11.52 1.29
CA GLY A 17 19.20 12.47 1.22
C GLY A 17 19.76 12.84 2.59
N MET A 18 18.89 12.98 3.60
CA MET A 18 19.28 13.45 4.94
C MET A 18 19.18 12.39 6.02
N SER A 19 18.49 11.27 5.78
CA SER A 19 18.23 10.25 6.80
C SER A 19 18.25 8.84 6.23
N THR A 20 18.59 7.89 7.09
CA THR A 20 18.43 6.46 6.83
C THR A 20 17.39 5.89 7.78
N VAL A 21 16.48 5.06 7.25
CA VAL A 21 15.42 4.41 8.03
C VAL A 21 15.78 2.94 8.22
N TYR A 22 15.78 2.50 9.48
CA TYR A 22 16.06 1.13 9.87
C TYR A 22 14.80 0.46 10.46
N LYS A 23 14.61 -0.81 10.16
CA LYS A 23 13.74 -1.70 10.90
C LYS A 23 14.45 -2.14 12.17
N ALA A 24 13.80 -2.00 13.31
CA ALA A 24 14.39 -2.35 14.59
C ALA A 24 13.36 -3.02 15.51
N LYS A 25 13.87 -3.73 16.50
CA LYS A 25 13.08 -4.39 17.54
C LYS A 25 13.22 -3.60 18.84
N ALA A 26 12.09 -3.21 19.41
CA ALA A 26 12.05 -2.54 20.70
C ALA A 26 12.43 -3.51 21.83
N PRO A 27 13.18 -3.06 22.84
CA PRO A 27 13.53 -3.90 23.99
C PRO A 27 12.27 -4.30 24.75
N VAL A 28 12.33 -5.40 25.48
CA VAL A 28 11.28 -5.95 26.34
C VAL A 28 10.03 -6.41 25.59
N THR A 29 9.37 -5.51 24.87
CA THR A 29 8.13 -5.82 24.13
C THR A 29 8.36 -6.65 22.87
N GLY A 30 9.55 -6.56 22.28
CA GLY A 30 9.84 -7.17 20.97
C GLY A 30 9.12 -6.52 19.79
N ARG A 31 8.37 -5.42 20.00
CA ARG A 31 7.63 -4.72 18.95
C ARG A 31 8.58 -4.22 17.86
N ILE A 32 8.18 -4.42 16.61
CA ILE A 32 8.90 -3.86 15.47
C ILE A 32 8.56 -2.38 15.34
N VAL A 33 9.60 -1.57 15.12
CA VAL A 33 9.55 -0.12 14.94
C VAL A 33 10.42 0.31 13.76
N ALA A 34 10.18 1.50 13.23
CA ALA A 34 11.08 2.16 12.29
C ALA A 34 11.92 3.20 13.01
N LEU A 35 13.23 3.18 12.79
CA LEU A 35 14.15 4.19 13.31
C LEU A 35 14.62 5.09 12.16
N LYS A 36 14.19 6.34 12.15
CA LYS A 36 14.66 7.36 11.21
C LYS A 36 15.86 8.05 11.86
N VAL A 37 17.02 7.91 11.25
CA VAL A 37 18.33 8.35 11.78
C VAL A 37 18.85 9.48 10.90
N LEU A 38 19.31 10.56 11.51
CA LEU A 38 20.00 11.63 10.78
C LEU A 38 21.31 11.07 10.20
N ASP A 39 21.37 10.94 8.88
CA ASP A 39 22.51 10.36 8.15
C ASP A 39 22.64 11.06 6.78
N PRO A 40 23.01 12.37 6.78
CA PRO A 40 23.17 13.14 5.55
C PRO A 40 24.35 12.61 4.74
N ARG A 41 24.17 12.49 3.43
CA ARG A 41 25.16 11.90 2.51
C ARG A 41 25.96 12.90 1.72
N ASP A 42 25.35 14.02 1.42
CA ASP A 42 25.96 15.04 0.60
C ASP A 42 26.86 15.90 1.48
N GLU A 43 28.16 15.66 1.38
CA GLU A 43 29.17 16.41 2.14
C GLU A 43 29.11 17.91 1.84
N LEU A 44 28.78 18.29 0.59
CA LEU A 44 28.59 19.68 0.22
C LEU A 44 27.37 20.27 0.91
N PHE A 45 26.26 19.51 0.97
CA PHE A 45 25.06 19.91 1.69
C PHE A 45 25.31 20.06 3.18
N VAL A 46 26.05 19.13 3.79
CA VAL A 46 26.45 19.20 5.21
C VAL A 46 27.34 20.42 5.45
N HIS A 47 28.31 20.66 4.56
CA HIS A 47 29.22 21.78 4.68
C HIS A 47 28.50 23.14 4.55
N LEU A 48 27.56 23.26 3.60
CA LEU A 48 26.78 24.49 3.37
C LEU A 48 25.75 24.76 4.47
N THR A 49 25.14 23.72 5.03
CA THR A 49 24.06 23.84 6.04
C THR A 49 24.58 23.87 7.46
N GLY A 50 25.67 23.15 7.73
CA GLY A 50 26.24 22.91 9.05
C GLY A 50 25.54 21.77 9.81
N GLU A 51 26.35 20.91 10.45
CA GLU A 51 25.83 19.72 11.18
C GLU A 51 24.84 20.09 12.28
N GLU A 52 25.14 21.12 13.07
CA GLU A 52 24.27 21.56 14.16
C GLU A 52 22.93 22.08 13.65
N ARG A 53 22.90 22.77 12.50
CA ARG A 53 21.68 23.23 11.89
C ARG A 53 20.83 22.05 11.37
N LEU A 54 21.46 21.05 10.75
CA LEU A 54 20.80 19.82 10.31
C LEU A 54 20.19 19.06 11.50
N ARG A 55 20.94 19.01 12.61
CA ARG A 55 20.44 18.39 13.84
C ARG A 55 19.23 19.13 14.41
N GLN A 56 19.27 20.46 14.48
CA GLN A 56 18.14 21.28 14.93
C GLN A 56 16.90 21.05 14.07
N ILE A 57 17.06 21.07 12.76
CA ILE A 57 16.02 20.78 11.76
C ILE A 57 15.38 19.41 12.00
N PHE A 58 16.21 18.38 12.22
CA PHE A 58 15.74 17.02 12.45
C PHE A 58 14.96 16.89 13.77
N LEU A 59 15.42 17.55 14.83
CA LEU A 59 14.74 17.57 16.12
C LEU A 59 13.44 18.38 16.10
N GLU A 60 13.41 19.49 15.35
CA GLU A 60 12.19 20.28 15.11
C GLU A 60 11.14 19.45 14.38
N GLU A 61 11.55 18.68 13.34
CA GLU A 61 10.68 17.71 12.67
C GLU A 61 10.09 16.72 13.67
N ALA A 62 10.93 16.12 14.52
CA ALA A 62 10.48 15.16 15.53
C ALA A 62 9.43 15.77 16.48
N ARG A 63 9.65 17.03 16.90
CA ARG A 63 8.74 17.75 17.77
C ARG A 63 7.39 18.00 17.11
N ILE A 64 7.40 18.55 15.90
CA ILE A 64 6.20 18.82 15.11
C ILE A 64 5.39 17.54 14.87
N MET A 65 6.07 16.45 14.47
CA MET A 65 5.45 15.15 14.27
C MET A 65 4.86 14.59 15.58
N GLY A 66 5.56 14.80 16.71
CA GLY A 66 5.14 14.30 18.02
C GLY A 66 3.83 14.95 18.54
N GLU A 67 3.53 16.19 18.12
CA GLU A 67 2.33 16.92 18.48
C GLU A 67 1.09 16.45 17.68
N ILE A 68 1.28 15.67 16.61
CA ILE A 68 0.19 15.24 15.75
C ILE A 68 -0.28 13.85 16.14
N SER A 69 -1.52 13.75 16.59
CA SER A 69 -2.22 12.48 16.79
C SER A 69 -3.43 12.42 15.85
N HIS A 70 -3.38 11.50 14.89
CA HIS A 70 -4.47 11.28 13.93
C HIS A 70 -4.42 9.85 13.38
N PRO A 71 -5.59 9.19 13.14
CA PRO A 71 -5.63 7.81 12.62
C PRO A 71 -4.87 7.62 11.29
N HIS A 72 -4.81 8.66 10.45
CA HIS A 72 -4.22 8.63 9.11
C HIS A 72 -2.87 9.36 9.02
N VAL A 73 -2.21 9.60 10.14
CA VAL A 73 -0.84 10.14 10.20
C VAL A 73 -0.01 9.21 11.04
N ALA A 74 1.21 8.90 10.61
CA ALA A 74 2.11 8.04 11.35
C ALA A 74 2.51 8.68 12.68
N LYS A 75 2.52 7.88 13.73
CA LYS A 75 2.82 8.36 15.09
C LYS A 75 4.33 8.28 15.36
N VAL A 76 4.88 9.35 15.92
CA VAL A 76 6.17 9.32 16.60
C VAL A 76 5.99 8.64 17.95
N LEU A 77 6.78 7.62 18.20
CA LEU A 77 6.76 6.86 19.46
C LEU A 77 7.76 7.40 20.48
N ASP A 78 8.91 7.91 19.98
CA ASP A 78 9.98 8.44 20.80
C ASP A 78 10.96 9.24 19.92
N CYS A 79 11.77 10.09 20.53
CA CYS A 79 12.93 10.71 19.91
C CYS A 79 14.11 10.54 20.86
N VAL A 80 15.16 9.89 20.40
CA VAL A 80 16.28 9.45 21.23
C VAL A 80 17.60 9.90 20.62
N GLU A 81 18.57 10.16 21.48
CA GLU A 81 19.95 10.41 21.07
C GLU A 81 20.86 9.27 21.58
N ASP A 82 21.69 8.73 20.72
CA ASP A 82 22.71 7.75 21.06
C ASP A 82 24.07 8.19 20.52
N LYS A 83 25.04 8.43 21.43
CA LYS A 83 26.41 8.87 21.08
C LYS A 83 26.45 10.15 20.23
N GLY A 84 25.58 11.11 20.51
CA GLY A 84 25.46 12.36 19.76
C GLY A 84 24.65 12.27 18.46
N LEU A 85 24.15 11.09 18.11
CA LEU A 85 23.35 10.87 16.90
C LEU A 85 21.85 10.81 17.25
N PRO A 86 21.03 11.78 16.83
CA PRO A 86 19.59 11.73 17.06
C PRO A 86 18.90 10.78 16.10
N PHE A 87 17.87 10.09 16.60
CA PHE A 87 16.97 9.28 15.79
C PHE A 87 15.54 9.34 16.32
N ILE A 88 14.58 9.28 15.38
CA ILE A 88 13.14 9.27 15.65
C ILE A 88 12.67 7.83 15.59
N VAL A 89 11.91 7.40 16.61
CA VAL A 89 11.25 6.10 16.66
C VAL A 89 9.81 6.25 16.16
N LEU A 90 9.47 5.54 15.09
CA LEU A 90 8.20 5.63 14.42
C LEU A 90 7.46 4.28 14.45
N GLU A 91 6.16 4.33 14.22
CA GLU A 91 5.40 3.13 13.87
C GLU A 91 6.02 2.46 12.63
N TYR A 92 6.07 1.12 12.65
CA TYR A 92 6.49 0.32 11.50
C TYR A 92 5.28 -0.16 10.72
N PHE A 93 5.40 -0.09 9.40
CA PHE A 93 4.41 -0.62 8.46
C PHE A 93 5.12 -1.55 7.46
N ALA A 94 4.54 -2.72 7.25
CA ALA A 94 5.10 -3.72 6.34
C ALA A 94 4.79 -3.41 4.87
N HIS A 95 3.74 -2.63 4.60
CA HIS A 95 3.21 -2.41 3.27
C HIS A 95 3.02 -0.92 2.97
N SER A 96 3.36 -0.49 1.76
CA SER A 96 3.12 0.86 1.25
C SER A 96 2.13 0.83 0.10
N LEU A 97 1.44 1.94 -0.13
CA LEU A 97 0.58 2.08 -1.30
C LEU A 97 1.38 1.93 -2.61
N GLY A 98 2.67 2.32 -2.60
CA GLY A 98 3.57 2.09 -3.75
C GLY A 98 3.77 0.62 -4.07
N GLY A 99 4.02 -0.22 -3.06
CA GLY A 99 4.04 -1.68 -3.25
C GLY A 99 2.68 -2.20 -3.70
N PHE A 100 1.61 -1.74 -3.08
CA PHE A 100 0.24 -2.14 -3.40
C PHE A 100 -0.15 -1.88 -4.86
N ILE A 101 0.18 -0.71 -5.42
CA ILE A 101 -0.06 -0.42 -6.84
C ILE A 101 1.02 -0.98 -7.77
N GLY A 102 2.06 -1.62 -7.25
CA GLY A 102 3.16 -2.16 -8.05
C GLY A 102 4.05 -1.08 -8.68
N GLU A 103 4.18 0.07 -8.01
CA GLU A 103 5.09 1.13 -8.44
C GLU A 103 6.53 0.63 -8.47
N SER A 104 7.21 0.79 -9.58
CA SER A 104 8.61 0.41 -9.75
C SER A 104 9.55 1.60 -9.61
N TYR A 105 10.87 1.34 -9.57
CA TYR A 105 11.88 2.40 -9.69
C TYR A 105 11.82 3.14 -11.04
N ARG A 106 11.28 2.48 -12.07
CA ARG A 106 10.94 3.10 -13.35
C ARG A 106 9.50 3.57 -13.30
N VAL A 107 9.31 4.74 -12.69
CA VAL A 107 7.99 5.30 -12.39
C VAL A 107 7.14 5.51 -13.65
N GLU A 108 7.78 5.66 -14.83
CA GLU A 108 7.12 5.79 -16.13
C GLU A 108 6.41 4.50 -16.59
N GLN A 109 6.80 3.36 -16.05
CA GLN A 109 6.10 2.10 -16.37
C GLN A 109 4.70 2.10 -15.74
N PRO A 110 3.70 1.51 -16.41
CA PRO A 110 2.37 1.36 -15.84
C PRO A 110 2.40 0.62 -14.49
N SER A 111 1.57 1.07 -13.55
CA SER A 111 1.28 0.38 -12.29
C SER A 111 -0.02 -0.41 -12.39
N ARG A 112 -0.39 -1.13 -11.35
CA ARG A 112 -1.72 -1.74 -11.25
C ARG A 112 -2.78 -0.64 -11.19
N ALA A 113 -3.76 -0.68 -12.09
CA ALA A 113 -4.99 0.07 -11.93
C ALA A 113 -5.81 -0.60 -10.81
N ILE A 114 -6.32 0.22 -9.90
CA ILE A 114 -7.05 -0.19 -8.70
C ILE A 114 -8.53 0.11 -8.89
N SER A 115 -9.41 -0.68 -8.28
CA SER A 115 -10.86 -0.43 -8.33
C SER A 115 -11.22 0.98 -7.83
N ALA A 116 -12.30 1.56 -8.35
CA ALA A 116 -12.75 2.88 -7.93
C ALA A 116 -13.11 2.89 -6.43
N ALA A 117 -13.73 1.81 -5.93
CA ALA A 117 -14.08 1.65 -4.53
C ALA A 117 -12.84 1.67 -3.62
N ARG A 118 -11.81 0.89 -3.98
CA ARG A 118 -10.57 0.81 -3.21
C ARG A 118 -9.76 2.10 -3.28
N THR A 119 -9.71 2.70 -4.46
CA THR A 119 -9.09 4.02 -4.65
C THR A 119 -9.76 5.05 -3.76
N CYS A 120 -11.11 5.12 -3.79
CA CYS A 120 -11.88 6.00 -2.94
C CYS A 120 -11.59 5.77 -1.44
N PHE A 121 -11.62 4.50 -1.02
CA PHE A 121 -11.36 4.13 0.37
C PHE A 121 -10.00 4.65 0.89
N TYR A 122 -8.93 4.52 0.09
CA TYR A 122 -7.60 4.99 0.50
C TYR A 122 -7.43 6.51 0.37
N ILE A 123 -7.93 7.11 -0.70
CA ILE A 123 -7.77 8.55 -0.94
C ILE A 123 -8.56 9.39 0.08
N LEU A 124 -9.77 8.96 0.47
CA LEU A 124 -10.53 9.64 1.53
C LEU A 124 -9.81 9.62 2.87
N GLN A 125 -9.11 8.54 3.18
CA GLN A 125 -8.30 8.46 4.40
C GLN A 125 -7.06 9.36 4.31
N ALA A 126 -6.39 9.41 3.16
CA ALA A 126 -5.27 10.31 2.93
C ALA A 126 -5.70 11.78 3.05
N LEU A 127 -6.86 12.15 2.47
CA LEU A 127 -7.44 13.50 2.61
C LEU A 127 -7.72 13.87 4.07
N LYS A 128 -8.26 12.96 4.88
CA LYS A 128 -8.45 13.20 6.33
C LYS A 128 -7.11 13.44 7.05
N GLY A 129 -6.06 12.70 6.67
CA GLY A 129 -4.71 12.91 7.18
C GLY A 129 -4.16 14.29 6.79
N LEU A 130 -4.30 14.68 5.52
CA LEU A 130 -3.89 16.00 5.03
C LEU A 130 -4.67 17.13 5.68
N GLU A 131 -6.00 17.01 5.88
CA GLU A 131 -6.77 17.99 6.63
C GLU A 131 -6.18 18.28 8.01
N ARG A 132 -5.74 17.21 8.71
CA ARG A 132 -5.11 17.36 10.03
C ARG A 132 -3.75 18.04 9.97
N LEU A 133 -2.92 17.69 8.97
CA LEU A 133 -1.62 18.34 8.76
C LEU A 133 -1.76 19.82 8.42
N HIS A 134 -2.62 20.13 7.44
CA HIS A 134 -2.88 21.51 7.00
C HIS A 134 -3.46 22.37 8.12
N PHE A 135 -4.36 21.81 8.94
CA PHE A 135 -4.87 22.50 10.14
C PHE A 135 -3.75 22.86 11.13
N SER A 136 -2.70 22.07 11.19
CA SER A 136 -1.51 22.35 12.01
C SER A 136 -0.45 23.22 11.31
N GLY A 137 -0.79 23.80 10.15
CA GLY A 137 0.11 24.62 9.35
C GLY A 137 1.22 23.85 8.63
N ILE A 138 1.08 22.53 8.49
CA ILE A 138 2.07 21.66 7.88
C ILE A 138 1.63 21.30 6.47
N ILE A 139 2.47 21.62 5.50
CA ILE A 139 2.33 21.20 4.09
C ILE A 139 3.28 20.06 3.86
N HIS A 140 2.78 18.92 3.35
CA HIS A 140 3.58 17.70 3.19
C HIS A 140 4.64 17.83 2.10
N ARG A 141 4.27 18.33 0.93
CA ARG A 141 5.13 18.60 -0.25
C ARG A 141 5.80 17.38 -0.91
N ASP A 142 5.58 16.17 -0.40
CA ASP A 142 6.09 14.92 -0.99
C ASP A 142 5.05 13.79 -0.90
N ILE A 143 3.79 14.10 -1.24
CA ILE A 143 2.74 13.08 -1.36
C ILE A 143 3.02 12.20 -2.57
N LYS A 144 3.23 10.91 -2.32
CA LYS A 144 3.51 9.87 -3.32
C LYS A 144 3.14 8.50 -2.77
N PRO A 145 3.02 7.47 -3.61
CA PRO A 145 2.59 6.13 -3.18
C PRO A 145 3.43 5.54 -2.03
N PHE A 146 4.75 5.77 -2.03
CA PHE A 146 5.64 5.24 -0.99
C PHE A 146 5.58 6.01 0.34
N ASN A 147 4.97 7.20 0.38
CA ASN A 147 4.76 7.97 1.61
C ASN A 147 3.36 7.75 2.21
N LEU A 148 2.57 6.87 1.60
CA LEU A 148 1.30 6.39 2.14
C LEU A 148 1.46 4.90 2.51
N MET A 149 1.45 4.62 3.81
CA MET A 149 1.59 3.26 4.32
C MET A 149 0.22 2.64 4.60
N ILE A 150 0.13 1.33 4.39
CA ILE A 150 -1.08 0.55 4.67
C ILE A 150 -0.85 -0.22 5.97
N THR A 151 -1.75 -0.05 6.94
CA THR A 151 -1.71 -0.77 8.22
C THR A 151 -2.26 -2.18 8.06
N ASN A 152 -2.04 -3.03 9.08
CA ASN A 152 -2.60 -4.37 9.14
C ASN A 152 -4.16 -4.39 9.15
N ASP A 153 -4.78 -3.27 9.59
CA ASP A 153 -6.24 -3.08 9.57
C ASP A 153 -6.70 -2.37 8.26
N ASP A 154 -5.88 -2.42 7.22
CA ASP A 154 -6.18 -1.84 5.91
C ASP A 154 -6.49 -0.34 5.94
N ARG A 155 -5.73 0.43 6.70
CA ARG A 155 -5.86 1.88 6.82
C ARG A 155 -4.63 2.60 6.28
N ILE A 156 -4.85 3.75 5.67
CA ILE A 156 -3.75 4.63 5.23
C ILE A 156 -3.18 5.42 6.39
N LYS A 157 -1.84 5.49 6.42
CA LYS A 157 -1.08 6.43 7.24
C LYS A 157 -0.05 7.19 6.42
N ILE A 158 -0.08 8.50 6.51
CA ILE A 158 0.90 9.41 5.89
C ILE A 158 2.18 9.38 6.73
N ILE A 159 3.32 9.24 6.05
CA ILE A 159 4.66 9.29 6.66
C ILE A 159 5.49 10.43 6.06
N ASP A 160 6.58 10.83 6.71
CA ASP A 160 7.64 11.72 6.17
C ASP A 160 7.19 13.14 5.75
N PHE A 161 6.36 13.81 6.56
CA PHE A 161 5.88 15.17 6.27
C PHE A 161 6.72 16.31 6.88
N GLY A 162 7.68 16.01 7.74
CA GLY A 162 8.42 17.05 8.46
C GLY A 162 9.50 17.76 7.65
N LEU A 163 10.28 17.00 6.88
CA LEU A 163 11.38 17.56 6.05
C LEU A 163 10.91 18.43 4.88
N SER A 164 9.67 18.26 4.46
CA SER A 164 9.11 18.99 3.32
C SER A 164 9.01 20.49 3.56
N ARG A 165 8.70 20.91 4.79
CA ARG A 165 8.62 22.33 5.16
C ARG A 165 9.99 23.03 5.08
N ILE A 166 11.05 22.34 5.37
CA ILE A 166 12.42 22.87 5.42
C ILE A 166 13.02 22.96 4.02
N ARG A 167 12.69 22.04 3.12
CA ARG A 167 13.13 22.07 1.72
C ARG A 167 12.65 23.29 0.95
N GLY A 168 11.65 24.02 1.44
CA GLY A 168 11.10 25.23 0.83
C GLY A 168 11.60 26.54 1.45
N GLU A 169 12.48 26.54 2.44
CA GLU A 169 13.08 27.77 2.95
C GLU A 169 14.08 28.34 1.94
N GLU A 170 13.98 29.67 1.65
CA GLU A 170 14.82 30.36 0.65
C GLU A 170 16.33 30.16 0.82
N LYS A 171 16.77 29.87 2.03
CA LYS A 171 18.19 29.69 2.39
C LYS A 171 18.81 28.41 1.85
N MET A 172 18.03 27.49 1.27
CA MET A 172 18.53 26.22 0.75
C MET A 172 18.38 26.04 -0.76
N LYS A 173 18.53 27.11 -1.52
CA LYS A 173 18.67 26.98 -2.99
C LYS A 173 20.04 26.40 -3.32
N ILE A 174 20.17 25.08 -3.21
CA ILE A 174 21.30 24.38 -3.80
C ILE A 174 20.93 24.17 -5.27
N PRO A 175 21.67 24.79 -6.22
CA PRO A 175 21.40 24.57 -7.65
C PRO A 175 21.46 23.08 -7.97
N GLY A 176 20.38 22.55 -8.58
CA GLY A 176 20.29 21.14 -8.97
C GLY A 176 19.64 20.21 -7.94
N LEU A 177 19.27 20.67 -6.74
CA LEU A 177 18.52 19.85 -5.80
C LEU A 177 17.02 19.87 -6.15
N GLN A 178 16.52 18.78 -6.75
CA GLN A 178 15.09 18.61 -6.98
C GLN A 178 14.36 18.30 -5.65
N VAL A 179 13.34 19.10 -5.34
CA VAL A 179 12.50 18.94 -4.17
C VAL A 179 11.27 18.12 -4.54
N GLY A 180 11.10 16.96 -3.90
CA GLY A 180 9.99 16.05 -4.16
C GLY A 180 10.28 15.01 -5.24
N SER A 181 9.35 14.09 -5.43
CA SER A 181 9.40 13.11 -6.53
C SER A 181 8.89 13.77 -7.81
N PRO A 182 9.68 13.86 -8.88
CA PRO A 182 9.39 14.73 -10.04
C PRO A 182 8.05 14.42 -10.73
N PHE A 183 7.53 13.20 -10.57
CA PHE A 183 6.28 12.79 -11.21
C PHE A 183 5.02 13.20 -10.42
N TYR A 184 5.14 13.43 -9.12
CA TYR A 184 4.03 13.75 -8.21
C TYR A 184 4.05 15.21 -7.75
N ALA A 185 5.20 15.88 -7.78
CA ALA A 185 5.35 17.26 -7.30
C ALA A 185 4.49 18.24 -8.11
N ALA A 186 3.91 19.23 -7.43
CA ALA A 186 3.16 20.28 -8.09
C ALA A 186 4.07 21.24 -8.89
N PRO A 187 3.61 21.82 -10.02
CA PRO A 187 4.43 22.69 -10.85
C PRO A 187 5.07 23.87 -10.12
N GLU A 188 4.34 24.48 -9.17
CA GLU A 188 4.86 25.56 -8.35
C GLU A 188 5.96 25.12 -7.38
N GLN A 189 5.97 23.85 -6.95
CA GLN A 189 7.04 23.31 -6.10
C GLN A 189 8.37 23.22 -6.87
N GLU A 190 8.31 22.96 -8.17
CA GLU A 190 9.49 22.93 -9.03
C GLU A 190 9.98 24.34 -9.39
N ALA A 191 9.02 25.24 -9.68
CA ALA A 191 9.33 26.59 -10.14
C ALA A 191 9.69 27.57 -8.99
N ARG A 192 8.93 27.52 -7.89
CA ARG A 192 9.05 28.43 -6.74
C ARG A 192 8.66 27.71 -5.45
N PRO A 193 9.51 26.85 -4.88
CA PRO A 193 9.20 26.05 -3.71
C PRO A 193 8.70 26.84 -2.49
N GLU A 194 9.15 28.09 -2.36
CA GLU A 194 8.77 29.00 -1.29
C GLU A 194 7.29 29.44 -1.34
N THR A 195 6.69 29.43 -2.52
CA THR A 195 5.28 29.86 -2.72
C THR A 195 4.29 28.73 -2.61
N ALA A 196 4.76 27.47 -2.48
CA ALA A 196 3.90 26.31 -2.41
C ALA A 196 3.11 26.29 -1.08
N ASP A 197 1.80 26.25 -1.21
CA ASP A 197 0.85 26.09 -0.12
C ASP A 197 0.22 24.68 -0.10
N GLU A 198 -0.80 24.48 0.73
CA GLU A 198 -1.51 23.19 0.89
C GLU A 198 -2.11 22.64 -0.41
N ARG A 199 -2.31 23.47 -1.43
CA ARG A 199 -2.79 23.06 -2.76
C ARG A 199 -1.76 22.28 -3.55
N ALA A 200 -0.50 22.31 -3.15
CA ALA A 200 0.53 21.44 -3.70
C ALA A 200 0.28 19.95 -3.32
N ASP A 201 -0.13 19.68 -2.08
CA ASP A 201 -0.49 18.33 -1.65
C ASP A 201 -1.77 17.82 -2.35
N ILE A 202 -2.72 18.73 -2.62
CA ILE A 202 -3.93 18.43 -3.40
C ILE A 202 -3.57 17.97 -4.82
N TYR A 203 -2.64 18.68 -5.46
CA TYR A 203 -2.13 18.30 -6.78
C TYR A 203 -1.49 16.91 -6.76
N SER A 204 -0.57 16.68 -5.82
CA SER A 204 0.13 15.40 -5.69
C SER A 204 -0.84 14.24 -5.43
N LEU A 205 -1.87 14.46 -4.59
CA LEU A 205 -2.90 13.48 -4.34
C LEU A 205 -3.80 13.24 -5.57
N GLY A 206 -4.05 14.28 -6.37
CA GLY A 206 -4.73 14.17 -7.67
C GLY A 206 -3.96 13.27 -8.64
N VAL A 207 -2.65 13.48 -8.78
CA VAL A 207 -1.76 12.63 -9.59
C VAL A 207 -1.79 11.18 -9.09
N LEU A 208 -1.73 10.98 -7.77
CA LEU A 208 -1.81 9.64 -7.18
C LEU A 208 -3.16 8.98 -7.46
N THR A 209 -4.27 9.72 -7.33
CA THR A 209 -5.62 9.21 -7.63
C THR A 209 -5.73 8.80 -9.11
N TYR A 210 -5.24 9.66 -10.02
CA TYR A 210 -5.17 9.34 -11.44
C TYR A 210 -4.38 8.05 -11.68
N ARG A 211 -3.18 7.95 -11.08
CA ARG A 211 -2.33 6.75 -11.16
C ARG A 211 -3.02 5.49 -10.67
N MET A 212 -3.70 5.57 -9.53
CA MET A 212 -4.43 4.43 -8.96
C MET A 212 -5.58 3.96 -9.86
N LEU A 213 -6.33 4.87 -10.44
CA LEU A 213 -7.48 4.52 -11.29
C LEU A 213 -7.06 4.02 -12.67
N THR A 214 -6.02 4.61 -13.25
CA THR A 214 -5.64 4.34 -14.66
C THR A 214 -4.45 3.39 -14.80
N GLY A 215 -3.61 3.28 -13.77
CA GLY A 215 -2.30 2.62 -13.85
C GLY A 215 -1.22 3.49 -14.52
N HIS A 216 -1.55 4.70 -15.00
CA HIS A 216 -0.65 5.59 -15.74
C HIS A 216 -0.38 6.89 -14.99
N LEU A 217 0.79 7.49 -15.25
CA LEU A 217 1.04 8.87 -14.82
C LEU A 217 0.39 9.84 -15.82
N PRO A 218 -0.05 11.03 -15.36
CA PRO A 218 -0.50 12.07 -16.26
C PRO A 218 0.65 12.54 -17.15
N ASP A 219 0.41 12.60 -18.47
CA ASP A 219 1.40 13.10 -19.41
C ASP A 219 1.49 14.62 -19.33
N ARG A 220 2.58 15.10 -18.71
CA ARG A 220 2.89 16.52 -18.58
C ARG A 220 3.70 17.08 -19.77
N VAL A 221 4.33 16.20 -20.54
CA VAL A 221 5.27 16.59 -21.58
C VAL A 221 4.54 17.06 -22.84
N THR A 222 3.52 16.29 -23.25
CA THR A 222 2.74 16.64 -24.46
C THR A 222 1.64 17.66 -24.19
N GLY A 223 1.35 17.96 -22.92
CA GLY A 223 0.25 18.85 -22.51
C GLY A 223 -1.15 18.27 -22.79
N ARG A 224 -1.24 17.03 -23.26
CA ARG A 224 -2.50 16.32 -23.50
C ARG A 224 -2.81 15.36 -22.38
N LEU A 225 -3.33 15.89 -21.30
CA LEU A 225 -3.80 15.07 -20.18
C LEU A 225 -5.09 14.36 -20.58
N GLN A 226 -5.02 13.04 -20.72
CA GLN A 226 -6.20 12.21 -20.99
C GLN A 226 -7.03 12.09 -19.70
N PRO A 227 -8.35 12.23 -19.76
CA PRO A 227 -9.21 12.02 -18.58
C PRO A 227 -9.20 10.55 -18.15
N PRO A 228 -9.39 10.25 -16.87
CA PRO A 228 -9.44 8.87 -16.34
C PRO A 228 -10.44 7.97 -17.08
N SER A 229 -11.60 8.49 -17.50
CA SER A 229 -12.61 7.74 -18.24
C SER A 229 -12.12 7.19 -19.59
N SER A 230 -11.05 7.79 -20.18
CA SER A 230 -10.42 7.25 -21.40
C SER A 230 -9.73 5.90 -21.18
N TYR A 231 -9.29 5.62 -19.94
CA TYR A 231 -8.65 4.36 -19.54
C TYR A 231 -9.64 3.42 -18.85
N ARG A 232 -10.65 3.98 -18.21
CA ARG A 232 -11.64 3.32 -17.37
C ARG A 232 -13.04 3.74 -17.77
N PRO A 233 -13.69 3.03 -18.75
CA PRO A 233 -15.03 3.37 -19.22
C PRO A 233 -16.13 3.27 -18.15
N ASP A 234 -15.86 2.62 -17.04
CA ASP A 234 -16.74 2.55 -15.86
C ASP A 234 -16.78 3.86 -15.05
N LEU A 235 -15.83 4.77 -15.28
CA LEU A 235 -15.82 6.09 -14.63
C LEU A 235 -16.62 7.08 -15.49
N ASN A 236 -17.46 7.88 -14.83
CA ASN A 236 -18.22 8.94 -15.48
C ASN A 236 -17.47 10.28 -15.49
N TRP A 237 -18.02 11.27 -16.17
CA TRP A 237 -17.44 12.60 -16.30
C TRP A 237 -17.15 13.31 -14.96
N ALA A 238 -17.89 12.98 -13.89
CA ALA A 238 -17.70 13.60 -12.58
C ALA A 238 -16.35 13.19 -11.97
N TRP A 239 -15.88 11.95 -12.22
CA TRP A 239 -14.53 11.52 -11.88
C TRP A 239 -13.45 12.30 -12.63
N ASP A 240 -13.70 12.51 -13.94
CA ASP A 240 -12.76 13.30 -14.76
C ASP A 240 -12.64 14.72 -14.24
N GLU A 241 -13.78 15.40 -13.98
CA GLU A 241 -13.81 16.76 -13.46
C GLU A 241 -13.07 16.88 -12.11
N LEU A 242 -13.35 15.98 -11.18
CA LEU A 242 -12.71 15.95 -9.86
C LEU A 242 -11.19 15.83 -9.98
N ILE A 243 -10.72 14.85 -10.76
CA ILE A 243 -9.30 14.53 -10.85
C ILE A 243 -8.56 15.59 -11.67
N MET A 244 -9.12 16.04 -12.79
CA MET A 244 -8.52 17.09 -13.61
C MET A 244 -8.42 18.42 -12.87
N LYS A 245 -9.46 18.78 -12.09
CA LYS A 245 -9.42 19.96 -11.23
C LYS A 245 -8.35 19.88 -10.16
N SER A 246 -8.18 18.72 -9.50
CA SER A 246 -7.11 18.57 -8.49
C SER A 246 -5.72 18.74 -9.07
N MET A 247 -5.52 18.37 -10.35
CA MET A 247 -4.26 18.46 -11.08
C MET A 247 -4.14 19.73 -11.95
N ALA A 248 -4.99 20.74 -11.77
CA ALA A 248 -4.88 21.99 -12.51
C ALA A 248 -3.51 22.64 -12.32
N MET A 249 -2.93 23.19 -13.41
CA MET A 249 -1.58 23.75 -13.39
C MET A 249 -1.46 24.94 -12.43
N LYS A 250 -2.49 25.79 -12.38
CA LYS A 250 -2.53 26.93 -11.44
C LYS A 250 -3.17 26.53 -10.12
N PRO A 251 -2.52 26.76 -8.98
CA PRO A 251 -3.08 26.44 -7.67
C PRO A 251 -4.48 27.02 -7.42
N ALA A 252 -4.76 28.23 -7.96
CA ALA A 252 -6.07 28.89 -7.81
C ALA A 252 -7.24 28.16 -8.50
N GLU A 253 -6.96 27.30 -9.46
CA GLU A 253 -7.93 26.53 -10.21
C GLU A 253 -8.24 25.17 -9.53
N ARG A 254 -7.45 24.76 -8.54
CA ARG A 254 -7.62 23.53 -7.76
C ARG A 254 -8.68 23.71 -6.66
N PHE A 255 -8.92 22.63 -5.93
CA PHE A 255 -9.64 22.73 -4.66
C PHE A 255 -8.88 23.62 -3.67
N SER A 256 -9.61 24.44 -2.91
CA SER A 256 -9.00 25.38 -1.97
C SER A 256 -8.44 24.69 -0.71
N SER A 257 -8.88 23.46 -0.42
CA SER A 257 -8.43 22.69 0.76
C SER A 257 -8.66 21.18 0.55
N ALA A 258 -7.93 20.37 1.30
CA ALA A 258 -8.14 18.91 1.35
C ALA A 258 -9.59 18.56 1.78
N ARG A 259 -10.19 19.36 2.69
CA ARG A 259 -11.59 19.20 3.10
C ARG A 259 -12.56 19.41 1.93
N GLN A 260 -12.34 20.44 1.09
CA GLN A 260 -13.18 20.67 -0.07
C GLN A 260 -13.08 19.52 -1.05
N MET A 261 -11.85 19.08 -1.38
CA MET A 261 -11.63 17.93 -2.27
C MET A 261 -12.31 16.67 -1.72
N ARG A 262 -12.19 16.40 -0.41
CA ARG A 262 -12.80 15.22 0.21
C ARG A 262 -14.32 15.19 0.06
N ARG A 263 -15.00 16.31 0.29
CA ARG A 263 -16.47 16.39 0.16
C ARG A 263 -16.91 16.07 -1.26
N VAL A 264 -16.27 16.69 -2.24
CA VAL A 264 -16.59 16.41 -3.66
C VAL A 264 -16.29 14.97 -4.01
N PHE A 265 -15.20 14.41 -3.47
CA PHE A 265 -14.83 13.02 -3.70
C PHE A 265 -15.88 12.04 -3.12
N GLU A 266 -16.38 12.31 -1.91
CA GLU A 266 -17.45 11.54 -1.26
C GLU A 266 -18.75 11.58 -2.09
N GLU A 267 -19.13 12.74 -2.64
CA GLU A 267 -20.29 12.92 -3.50
C GLU A 267 -20.16 12.15 -4.81
N VAL A 268 -19.05 12.35 -5.54
CA VAL A 268 -18.77 11.66 -6.81
C VAL A 268 -18.79 10.14 -6.65
N TYR A 269 -18.15 9.64 -5.58
CA TYR A 269 -18.15 8.20 -5.32
C TYR A 269 -19.53 7.66 -4.97
N ALA A 270 -20.30 8.38 -4.14
CA ALA A 270 -21.64 7.95 -3.74
C ALA A 270 -22.60 7.85 -4.94
N ASP A 271 -22.53 8.80 -5.87
CA ASP A 271 -23.36 8.79 -7.06
C ASP A 271 -22.90 7.71 -8.04
N TRP A 272 -21.61 7.56 -8.30
CA TRP A 272 -21.06 6.49 -9.12
C TRP A 272 -21.41 5.09 -8.55
N ALA A 273 -21.34 4.89 -7.24
CA ALA A 273 -21.67 3.61 -6.61
C ALA A 273 -23.14 3.22 -6.80
N LYS A 274 -24.07 4.19 -6.76
CA LYS A 274 -25.50 3.96 -7.06
C LYS A 274 -25.71 3.51 -8.51
N GLU A 275 -25.07 4.20 -9.46
CA GLU A 275 -25.16 3.87 -10.90
C GLU A 275 -24.60 2.48 -11.20
N SER A 276 -23.43 2.15 -10.62
CA SER A 276 -22.76 0.87 -10.83
C SER A 276 -23.52 -0.33 -10.26
N THR A 277 -24.31 -0.14 -9.19
CA THR A 277 -25.11 -1.21 -8.57
C THR A 277 -26.36 -1.55 -9.40
N THR A 278 -26.85 -0.61 -10.21
CA THR A 278 -28.08 -0.77 -11.00
C THR A 278 -27.85 -1.55 -12.31
N GLY A 279 -26.57 -1.70 -12.73
CA GLY A 279 -26.19 -2.32 -14.03
C GLY A 279 -25.74 -3.79 -13.98
N CYS A 280 -25.91 -4.50 -12.86
CA CYS A 280 -25.45 -5.89 -12.72
C CYS A 280 -26.30 -6.88 -13.53
N LEU A 281 -25.89 -7.16 -14.76
CA LEU A 281 -26.29 -8.35 -15.51
C LEU A 281 -25.29 -9.47 -15.18
N PHE A 282 -25.81 -10.60 -14.72
CA PHE A 282 -25.02 -11.82 -14.49
C PHE A 282 -24.60 -12.40 -15.83
N GLU A 283 -23.32 -12.38 -16.17
CA GLU A 283 -22.78 -13.24 -17.22
C GLU A 283 -22.49 -14.63 -16.62
N GLU A 284 -23.16 -15.65 -17.10
CA GLU A 284 -22.84 -17.04 -16.77
C GLU A 284 -21.53 -17.44 -17.43
N ALA A 285 -20.62 -18.02 -16.64
CA ALA A 285 -19.37 -18.55 -17.15
C ALA A 285 -19.62 -19.81 -18.00
N PRO A 286 -18.86 -20.06 -19.08
CA PRO A 286 -19.03 -21.23 -19.93
C PRO A 286 -18.68 -22.53 -19.19
N SER A 287 -19.55 -23.51 -19.29
CA SER A 287 -19.38 -24.85 -18.70
C SER A 287 -18.46 -25.72 -19.56
N GLY A 288 -17.30 -26.10 -19.03
CA GLY A 288 -16.37 -27.07 -19.62
C GLY A 288 -16.00 -28.14 -18.62
N GLN A 289 -15.98 -29.42 -19.04
CA GLN A 289 -15.48 -30.53 -18.20
C GLN A 289 -13.95 -30.49 -18.17
N GLU A 290 -13.34 -30.09 -17.04
CA GLU A 290 -11.90 -30.16 -16.86
C GLU A 290 -11.46 -31.32 -15.95
N LYS A 291 -10.32 -31.92 -16.32
CA LYS A 291 -9.66 -32.99 -15.57
C LYS A 291 -9.09 -32.44 -14.25
N PHE A 292 -9.02 -33.32 -13.22
CA PHE A 292 -8.34 -33.05 -11.94
C PHE A 292 -7.01 -32.34 -12.16
N LEU A 293 -6.85 -31.19 -11.51
CA LEU A 293 -5.67 -30.36 -11.61
C LEU A 293 -4.67 -30.74 -10.52
N SER A 294 -3.48 -31.16 -10.92
CA SER A 294 -2.37 -31.30 -9.99
C SER A 294 -1.76 -29.93 -9.68
N VAL A 295 -1.97 -29.43 -8.47
CA VAL A 295 -1.30 -28.24 -7.93
C VAL A 295 -0.25 -28.66 -6.93
N ARG A 296 0.82 -27.88 -6.85
CA ARG A 296 1.89 -28.11 -5.86
C ARG A 296 1.34 -27.90 -4.44
N ARG A 297 1.62 -28.84 -3.56
CA ARG A 297 1.19 -28.81 -2.14
C ARG A 297 2.33 -28.45 -1.19
N GLU A 298 3.56 -28.67 -1.59
CA GLU A 298 4.74 -28.42 -0.77
C GLU A 298 5.19 -26.96 -0.87
N PRO A 299 5.47 -26.30 0.27
CA PRO A 299 5.98 -24.94 0.30
C PRO A 299 7.35 -24.84 -0.37
N GLN A 300 7.57 -23.76 -1.11
CA GLN A 300 8.88 -23.52 -1.73
C GLN A 300 9.28 -22.04 -1.69
N ARG A 301 10.58 -21.82 -1.92
CA ARG A 301 11.10 -20.49 -2.13
C ARG A 301 10.92 -20.06 -3.58
N ILE A 302 10.16 -18.98 -3.79
CA ILE A 302 9.95 -18.38 -5.11
C ILE A 302 10.59 -16.99 -5.07
N MET A 303 11.65 -16.78 -5.89
CA MET A 303 12.28 -15.47 -5.99
C MET A 303 11.38 -14.51 -6.76
N TYR A 304 11.36 -13.24 -6.38
CA TYR A 304 10.50 -12.23 -7.00
C TYR A 304 10.69 -12.15 -8.53
N LYS A 305 11.94 -12.24 -9.00
CA LYS A 305 12.27 -12.20 -10.44
C LYS A 305 11.73 -13.41 -11.23
N ASP A 306 11.52 -14.54 -10.56
CA ASP A 306 11.10 -15.79 -11.19
C ASP A 306 9.57 -16.01 -11.06
N ALA A 307 8.90 -15.21 -10.22
CA ALA A 307 7.49 -15.40 -9.88
C ALA A 307 6.56 -15.31 -11.10
N HIS A 308 6.83 -14.41 -12.06
CA HIS A 308 6.04 -14.28 -13.28
C HIS A 308 5.96 -15.60 -14.08
N GLN A 309 7.10 -16.27 -14.25
CA GLN A 309 7.14 -17.53 -14.98
C GLN A 309 6.65 -18.70 -14.13
N SER A 310 7.11 -18.78 -12.88
CA SER A 310 6.79 -19.91 -12.00
C SER A 310 5.31 -19.98 -11.62
N LEU A 311 4.62 -18.84 -11.56
CA LEU A 311 3.23 -18.74 -11.14
C LEU A 311 2.28 -18.32 -12.27
N LEU A 312 2.77 -18.18 -13.50
CA LEU A 312 2.00 -17.74 -14.66
C LEU A 312 1.29 -16.40 -14.41
N LEU A 313 2.03 -15.40 -13.89
CA LEU A 313 1.53 -14.08 -13.62
C LEU A 313 1.90 -13.10 -14.75
N ASP A 314 1.09 -12.06 -14.91
CA ASP A 314 1.43 -10.92 -15.76
C ASP A 314 2.50 -10.01 -15.12
N HIS A 315 2.91 -8.95 -15.82
CA HIS A 315 3.91 -7.99 -15.34
C HIS A 315 3.46 -7.19 -14.11
N LEU A 316 2.16 -7.20 -13.79
CA LEU A 316 1.56 -6.57 -12.61
C LEU A 316 1.27 -7.57 -11.49
N MET A 317 1.81 -8.80 -11.59
CA MET A 317 1.64 -9.88 -10.62
C MET A 317 0.20 -10.38 -10.50
N ARG A 318 -0.64 -10.21 -11.53
CA ARG A 318 -1.99 -10.78 -11.62
C ARG A 318 -1.94 -12.13 -12.33
N PRO A 319 -2.85 -13.08 -12.02
CA PRO A 319 -2.96 -14.32 -12.77
C PRO A 319 -3.17 -14.04 -14.27
N ALA A 320 -2.31 -14.61 -15.12
CA ALA A 320 -2.47 -14.50 -16.58
C ALA A 320 -3.70 -15.28 -17.08
N ARG A 321 -4.16 -16.25 -16.30
CA ARG A 321 -5.36 -17.06 -16.58
C ARG A 321 -6.08 -17.35 -15.27
N TYR A 322 -7.39 -17.27 -15.30
CA TYR A 322 -8.27 -17.71 -14.22
C TYR A 322 -8.84 -19.08 -14.55
N ARG A 323 -9.14 -19.83 -13.50
CA ARG A 323 -9.63 -21.21 -13.65
C ARG A 323 -11.09 -21.28 -13.29
N GLU A 324 -11.84 -22.15 -13.97
CA GLU A 324 -13.21 -22.48 -13.60
C GLU A 324 -13.19 -23.19 -12.23
N GLN A 325 -14.09 -22.78 -11.35
CA GLN A 325 -14.15 -23.29 -9.98
C GLN A 325 -15.39 -24.17 -9.81
N HIS A 326 -15.17 -25.36 -9.27
CA HIS A 326 -16.25 -26.29 -8.92
C HIS A 326 -16.27 -26.46 -7.39
N LEU A 327 -16.77 -25.44 -6.69
CA LEU A 327 -16.82 -25.42 -5.23
C LEU A 327 -18.16 -25.95 -4.71
N GLU A 328 -18.10 -26.96 -3.86
CA GLU A 328 -19.21 -27.49 -3.07
C GLU A 328 -19.17 -26.88 -1.67
N VAL A 329 -20.18 -26.10 -1.31
CA VAL A 329 -20.31 -25.56 0.05
C VAL A 329 -20.77 -26.70 0.96
N LEU A 330 -19.90 -27.16 1.85
CA LEU A 330 -20.21 -28.24 2.79
C LEU A 330 -20.95 -27.68 4.02
N ASP A 331 -20.53 -26.52 4.50
CA ASP A 331 -21.25 -25.70 5.49
C ASP A 331 -20.71 -24.25 5.50
N SER A 332 -21.09 -23.46 6.49
CA SER A 332 -20.66 -22.06 6.64
C SER A 332 -19.16 -21.88 6.93
N SER A 333 -18.45 -22.96 7.25
CA SER A 333 -17.04 -22.91 7.68
C SER A 333 -16.05 -23.47 6.66
N HIS A 334 -16.51 -24.31 5.71
CA HIS A 334 -15.61 -24.93 4.74
C HIS A 334 -16.29 -25.33 3.42
N VAL A 335 -15.49 -25.36 2.37
CA VAL A 335 -15.88 -25.76 1.02
C VAL A 335 -14.92 -26.83 0.48
N ARG A 336 -15.44 -27.69 -0.40
CA ARG A 336 -14.62 -28.63 -1.18
C ARG A 336 -14.45 -28.09 -2.58
N ASP A 337 -13.22 -28.07 -3.04
CA ASP A 337 -12.89 -27.79 -4.43
C ASP A 337 -12.77 -29.11 -5.20
N HIS A 338 -13.72 -29.41 -6.07
CA HIS A 338 -13.72 -30.63 -6.90
C HIS A 338 -12.63 -30.61 -7.98
N THR A 339 -12.11 -29.43 -8.34
CA THR A 339 -11.05 -29.29 -9.34
C THR A 339 -9.71 -29.74 -8.79
N THR A 340 -9.39 -29.42 -7.54
CA THR A 340 -8.11 -29.74 -6.89
C THR A 340 -8.22 -30.86 -5.84
N GLY A 341 -9.43 -31.21 -5.45
CA GLY A 341 -9.71 -32.14 -4.35
C GLY A 341 -9.39 -31.60 -2.95
N LEU A 342 -9.13 -30.27 -2.84
CA LEU A 342 -8.80 -29.61 -1.60
C LEU A 342 -10.07 -29.23 -0.81
N ILE A 343 -9.93 -29.21 0.50
CA ILE A 343 -10.94 -28.65 1.40
C ILE A 343 -10.39 -27.36 1.98
N TRP A 344 -11.12 -26.28 1.77
CA TRP A 344 -10.76 -24.93 2.18
C TRP A 344 -11.58 -24.51 3.40
N GLN A 345 -10.90 -23.93 4.37
CA GLN A 345 -11.54 -23.12 5.40
C GLN A 345 -12.06 -21.83 4.75
N THR A 346 -13.35 -21.48 4.95
CA THR A 346 -13.94 -20.28 4.33
C THR A 346 -13.67 -19.02 5.12
N ARG A 347 -13.94 -19.02 6.45
CA ARG A 347 -13.80 -17.81 7.27
C ARG A 347 -12.36 -17.48 7.67
N GLY A 348 -11.47 -18.48 7.69
CA GLY A 348 -10.08 -18.28 8.06
C GLY A 348 -9.87 -17.86 9.52
N SER A 349 -8.78 -17.15 9.77
CA SER A 349 -8.47 -16.58 11.10
C SER A 349 -9.35 -15.36 11.38
N GLU A 350 -9.83 -15.22 12.61
CA GLU A 350 -10.67 -14.09 13.04
C GLU A 350 -9.96 -12.74 12.92
N TYR A 351 -8.63 -12.74 13.12
CA TYR A 351 -7.75 -11.57 13.00
C TYR A 351 -6.66 -11.82 11.98
N THR A 352 -6.09 -10.76 11.46
CA THR A 352 -4.86 -10.83 10.67
C THR A 352 -3.70 -11.26 11.58
N LEU A 353 -2.83 -12.11 11.07
CA LEU A 353 -1.74 -12.75 11.80
C LEU A 353 -0.41 -12.47 11.09
N ASP A 354 0.69 -12.34 11.84
CA ASP A 354 2.00 -12.42 11.23
C ASP A 354 2.28 -13.84 10.71
N TRP A 355 3.29 -14.01 9.88
CA TRP A 355 3.53 -15.30 9.22
C TRP A 355 3.88 -16.44 10.17
N ILE A 356 4.48 -16.15 11.34
CA ILE A 356 4.76 -17.15 12.39
C ILE A 356 3.47 -17.51 13.11
N GLN A 357 2.67 -16.51 13.46
CA GLN A 357 1.35 -16.69 14.07
C GLN A 357 0.41 -17.48 13.15
N ALA A 358 0.49 -17.25 11.83
CA ALA A 358 -0.25 -18.01 10.82
C ALA A 358 0.08 -19.52 10.88
N GLY A 359 1.36 -19.86 11.00
CA GLY A 359 1.79 -21.26 11.22
C GLY A 359 1.26 -21.85 12.53
N ASN A 360 1.29 -21.06 13.62
CA ASN A 360 0.76 -21.47 14.92
C ASN A 360 -0.76 -21.67 14.91
N TYR A 361 -1.49 -20.83 14.17
CA TYR A 361 -2.93 -20.97 13.97
C TYR A 361 -3.26 -22.31 13.31
N VAL A 362 -2.61 -22.63 12.20
CA VAL A 362 -2.79 -23.93 11.51
C VAL A 362 -2.41 -25.12 12.40
N ALA A 363 -1.32 -25.02 13.16
CA ALA A 363 -0.94 -26.04 14.14
C ALA A 363 -2.03 -26.22 15.22
N SER A 364 -2.74 -25.17 15.59
CA SER A 364 -3.87 -25.26 16.54
C SER A 364 -5.07 -26.01 15.97
N LEU A 365 -5.41 -25.79 14.68
CA LEU A 365 -6.46 -26.55 14.00
C LEU A 365 -6.17 -28.05 14.00
N ASN A 366 -4.92 -28.43 13.75
CA ASN A 366 -4.49 -29.83 13.75
C ASN A 366 -4.54 -30.46 15.15
N ARG A 367 -4.11 -29.71 16.18
CA ARG A 367 -4.23 -30.20 17.59
C ARG A 367 -5.68 -30.41 18.00
N GLN A 368 -6.57 -29.51 17.60
CA GLN A 368 -8.01 -29.59 17.90
C GLN A 368 -8.76 -30.62 17.03
N ARG A 369 -8.08 -31.21 16.03
CA ARG A 369 -8.69 -32.08 15.02
C ARG A 369 -9.91 -31.42 14.36
N TRP A 370 -9.75 -30.15 13.98
CA TRP A 370 -10.83 -29.38 13.38
C TRP A 370 -11.41 -30.13 12.17
N LEU A 371 -12.74 -30.32 12.12
CA LEU A 371 -13.46 -31.17 11.16
C LEU A 371 -12.94 -32.65 11.13
N GLY A 372 -12.43 -33.16 12.26
CA GLY A 372 -11.86 -34.51 12.35
C GLY A 372 -10.50 -34.69 11.62
N ARG A 373 -9.88 -33.63 11.16
CA ARG A 373 -8.65 -33.67 10.36
C ARG A 373 -7.43 -33.18 11.15
N GLN A 374 -6.24 -33.66 10.73
CA GLN A 374 -4.95 -33.30 11.33
C GLN A 374 -3.92 -32.86 10.26
N ASN A 375 -4.35 -32.65 9.01
CA ASN A 375 -3.50 -32.31 7.89
C ASN A 375 -3.77 -30.91 7.33
N TRP A 376 -4.31 -30.00 8.16
CA TRP A 376 -4.47 -28.60 7.83
C TRP A 376 -3.09 -27.94 7.66
N ARG A 377 -2.96 -27.09 6.65
CA ARG A 377 -1.74 -26.33 6.37
C ARG A 377 -2.06 -24.98 5.73
N LEU A 378 -1.08 -24.09 5.68
CA LEU A 378 -1.16 -22.90 4.83
C LEU A 378 -1.17 -23.34 3.37
N PRO A 379 -2.01 -22.73 2.53
CA PRO A 379 -2.01 -22.99 1.10
C PRO A 379 -0.70 -22.51 0.45
N THR A 380 -0.28 -23.12 -0.65
CA THR A 380 0.73 -22.56 -1.53
C THR A 380 0.13 -21.42 -2.37
N ILE A 381 0.98 -20.61 -3.02
CA ILE A 381 0.47 -19.59 -3.95
C ILE A 381 -0.30 -20.24 -5.09
N GLU A 382 0.19 -21.34 -5.63
CA GLU A 382 -0.50 -22.03 -6.72
C GLU A 382 -1.91 -22.49 -6.33
N GLU A 383 -2.08 -22.97 -5.10
CA GLU A 383 -3.40 -23.32 -4.58
C GLU A 383 -4.30 -22.10 -4.40
N LEU A 384 -3.77 -20.99 -3.85
CA LEU A 384 -4.53 -19.75 -3.73
C LEU A 384 -4.99 -19.21 -5.09
N LEU A 385 -4.16 -19.34 -6.12
CA LEU A 385 -4.51 -18.90 -7.47
C LEU A 385 -5.68 -19.71 -8.07
N THR A 386 -5.95 -20.93 -7.59
CA THR A 386 -7.07 -21.75 -8.10
C THR A 386 -8.43 -21.23 -7.64
N ILE A 387 -8.50 -20.55 -6.50
CA ILE A 387 -9.74 -20.02 -5.95
C ILE A 387 -10.01 -18.56 -6.34
N LEU A 388 -9.10 -17.93 -7.10
CA LEU A 388 -9.29 -16.56 -7.59
C LEU A 388 -10.20 -16.53 -8.82
N GLN A 389 -11.06 -15.53 -8.86
CA GLN A 389 -11.92 -15.19 -10.01
C GLN A 389 -11.41 -13.89 -10.66
N PRO A 390 -11.65 -13.67 -11.96
CA PRO A 390 -11.27 -12.43 -12.61
C PRO A 390 -11.96 -11.23 -11.93
N PRO A 391 -11.22 -10.12 -11.71
CA PRO A 391 -11.86 -8.89 -11.25
C PRO A 391 -12.85 -8.40 -12.31
N THR A 392 -14.02 -8.00 -11.86
CA THR A 392 -15.04 -7.38 -12.73
C THR A 392 -15.33 -5.98 -12.25
N VAL A 393 -15.84 -5.11 -13.12
CA VAL A 393 -16.19 -3.72 -12.78
C VAL A 393 -17.12 -3.63 -11.56
N THR A 394 -17.95 -4.66 -11.37
CA THR A 394 -18.98 -4.73 -10.32
C THR A 394 -18.60 -5.61 -9.13
N ARG A 395 -17.49 -6.32 -9.20
CA ARG A 395 -17.02 -7.20 -8.10
C ARG A 395 -15.73 -6.67 -7.51
N ASP A 396 -15.83 -6.14 -6.31
CA ASP A 396 -14.70 -5.74 -5.47
C ASP A 396 -14.09 -6.92 -4.69
N PHE A 397 -14.30 -8.16 -5.17
CA PHE A 397 -13.88 -9.36 -4.46
C PHE A 397 -13.67 -10.51 -5.44
N CYS A 398 -12.45 -11.00 -5.50
CA CYS A 398 -12.02 -12.00 -6.48
C CYS A 398 -12.09 -13.45 -5.97
N LEU A 399 -12.95 -13.75 -5.01
CA LEU A 399 -13.24 -15.12 -4.57
C LEU A 399 -14.71 -15.47 -4.80
N HIS A 400 -14.98 -16.78 -4.81
CA HIS A 400 -16.35 -17.30 -4.84
C HIS A 400 -17.16 -16.79 -3.64
N SER A 401 -18.46 -16.64 -3.80
CA SER A 401 -19.40 -16.14 -2.77
C SER A 401 -19.46 -16.97 -1.48
N ALA A 402 -18.91 -18.15 -1.48
CA ALA A 402 -18.74 -19.00 -0.29
C ALA A 402 -17.71 -18.45 0.71
N PHE A 403 -16.79 -17.57 0.25
CA PHE A 403 -15.82 -16.92 1.11
C PHE A 403 -16.37 -15.57 1.59
N PRO A 404 -16.12 -15.17 2.85
CA PRO A 404 -16.59 -13.89 3.38
C PRO A 404 -15.84 -12.72 2.74
N ARG A 405 -16.51 -11.56 2.66
CA ARG A 405 -15.98 -10.36 1.99
C ARG A 405 -15.12 -9.46 2.89
N ASP A 406 -14.91 -9.83 4.13
CA ASP A 406 -14.11 -9.09 5.13
C ASP A 406 -12.63 -9.51 5.17
N ILE A 407 -12.24 -10.48 4.34
CA ILE A 407 -10.85 -10.88 4.14
C ILE A 407 -10.27 -10.06 2.99
N HIS A 408 -9.05 -9.53 3.16
CA HIS A 408 -8.39 -8.74 2.12
C HIS A 408 -7.13 -9.42 1.59
N TRP A 409 -6.29 -9.95 2.48
CA TRP A 409 -5.02 -10.59 2.15
C TRP A 409 -4.96 -11.97 2.75
N LEU A 410 -4.42 -12.92 1.99
CA LEU A 410 -4.23 -14.29 2.43
C LEU A 410 -2.76 -14.67 2.40
N TRP A 411 -2.24 -15.15 3.54
CA TRP A 411 -0.92 -15.74 3.59
C TRP A 411 -0.83 -17.03 2.80
N SER A 412 0.30 -17.21 2.11
CA SER A 412 0.71 -18.52 1.60
C SER A 412 1.79 -19.15 2.47
N SER A 413 2.02 -20.43 2.24
CA SER A 413 3.16 -21.17 2.79
C SER A 413 4.47 -20.86 2.06
N ASP A 414 4.44 -20.25 0.87
CA ASP A 414 5.62 -19.93 0.06
C ASP A 414 6.31 -18.66 0.55
N TRP A 415 7.63 -18.57 0.32
CA TRP A 415 8.41 -17.42 0.72
C TRP A 415 9.31 -16.89 -0.39
N CYS A 416 9.58 -15.61 -0.39
CA CYS A 416 10.50 -14.94 -1.32
C CYS A 416 11.92 -14.90 -0.74
N THR A 417 12.04 -14.41 0.49
CA THR A 417 13.31 -14.27 1.21
C THR A 417 13.17 -14.79 2.64
N LYS A 418 14.26 -14.81 3.40
CA LYS A 418 14.18 -15.15 4.84
C LYS A 418 13.21 -14.26 5.61
N LYS A 419 13.02 -13.00 5.17
CA LYS A 419 12.18 -11.99 5.84
C LYS A 419 10.82 -11.78 5.20
N GLN A 420 10.59 -12.28 3.98
CA GLN A 420 9.38 -12.04 3.20
C GLN A 420 8.74 -13.34 2.76
N ALA A 421 7.43 -13.43 2.93
CA ALA A 421 6.59 -14.51 2.41
C ALA A 421 5.64 -13.94 1.33
N TRP A 422 5.05 -14.84 0.55
CA TRP A 422 4.07 -14.50 -0.47
C TRP A 422 2.66 -14.43 0.12
N MET A 423 1.90 -13.46 -0.34
CA MET A 423 0.47 -13.30 -0.03
C MET A 423 -0.32 -13.02 -1.30
N VAL A 424 -1.61 -13.21 -1.23
CA VAL A 424 -2.56 -12.87 -2.29
C VAL A 424 -3.50 -11.78 -1.80
N ASP A 425 -3.63 -10.69 -2.57
CA ASP A 425 -4.72 -9.74 -2.44
C ASP A 425 -5.94 -10.28 -3.18
N ILE A 426 -7.01 -10.54 -2.45
CA ILE A 426 -8.23 -11.14 -2.99
C ILE A 426 -9.29 -10.13 -3.41
N ILE A 427 -9.02 -8.85 -3.25
CA ILE A 427 -9.87 -7.74 -3.72
C ILE A 427 -9.40 -7.30 -5.09
N GLU A 428 -8.13 -6.97 -5.22
CA GLU A 428 -7.52 -6.48 -6.48
C GLU A 428 -6.87 -7.60 -7.30
N CYS A 429 -6.92 -8.84 -6.82
CA CYS A 429 -6.51 -10.05 -7.51
C CYS A 429 -5.05 -10.03 -7.98
N PHE A 430 -4.12 -9.89 -7.07
CA PHE A 430 -2.68 -9.98 -7.35
C PHE A 430 -1.90 -10.70 -6.25
N VAL A 431 -0.70 -11.13 -6.62
CA VAL A 431 0.26 -11.76 -5.70
C VAL A 431 1.31 -10.73 -5.30
N GLU A 432 1.66 -10.65 -4.03
CA GLU A 432 2.70 -9.74 -3.54
C GLU A 432 3.51 -10.42 -2.43
N LYS A 433 4.75 -9.97 -2.27
CA LYS A 433 5.59 -10.34 -1.13
C LYS A 433 5.33 -9.37 0.02
N LEU A 434 5.10 -9.91 1.20
CA LEU A 434 4.94 -9.13 2.42
C LEU A 434 6.04 -9.50 3.41
N ASP A 435 6.49 -8.52 4.20
CA ASP A 435 7.40 -8.79 5.32
C ASP A 435 6.70 -9.74 6.31
N LYS A 436 7.39 -10.77 6.78
CA LYS A 436 6.83 -11.78 7.69
C LYS A 436 6.34 -11.21 9.04
N ASP A 437 6.79 -9.98 9.39
CA ASP A 437 6.27 -9.23 10.54
C ASP A 437 5.04 -8.37 10.17
N GLY A 438 4.61 -8.37 8.90
CA GLY A 438 3.31 -7.85 8.47
C GLY A 438 2.21 -8.83 8.79
N ALA A 439 0.95 -8.44 8.58
CA ALA A 439 -0.18 -9.30 8.90
C ALA A 439 -1.11 -9.51 7.70
N ALA A 440 -1.59 -10.74 7.57
CA ALA A 440 -2.63 -11.15 6.63
C ALA A 440 -3.51 -12.23 7.27
N SER A 441 -4.66 -12.48 6.71
CA SER A 441 -5.56 -13.55 7.17
C SER A 441 -5.04 -14.93 6.72
N VAL A 442 -5.56 -15.96 7.35
CA VAL A 442 -5.24 -17.36 7.05
C VAL A 442 -6.52 -18.08 6.65
N CYS A 443 -6.60 -18.61 5.44
CA CYS A 443 -7.54 -19.65 5.06
C CYS A 443 -6.76 -20.95 4.93
N ALA A 444 -6.92 -21.88 5.89
CA ALA A 444 -6.22 -23.14 5.87
C ALA A 444 -6.82 -24.09 4.82
N VAL A 445 -5.97 -25.00 4.32
CA VAL A 445 -6.33 -26.03 3.33
C VAL A 445 -5.91 -27.42 3.82
N SER A 446 -6.70 -28.44 3.45
CA SER A 446 -6.47 -29.83 3.80
C SER A 446 -6.56 -30.75 2.60
#